data_9c4d0afc709f45dca198404580e5af94
#
_entry.id   9c4d0afc709f45dca198404580e5af94
#
_cell.length_a   1.000
_cell.length_b   1.000
_cell.length_c   1.000
_cell.angle_alpha   90.00
_cell.angle_beta   90.00
_cell.angle_gamma   90.00
#
_symmetry.space_group_name_H-M   'P 1'
#
loop_
_entity.id
_entity.type
_entity.pdbx_description
1 polymer ?
#
loop_
_entity_poly.entity_id
_entity_poly.type
_entity_poly.pdbx_seq_one_letter_code
_entity_poly.pdbx_strand_id
1 'polypeptide(L)'
;IEHNLKDKNSSYYLGENYANLLDYDSTQNFDAPVNEGMSPTVKRLVQMKNHYYSYLYTALFVKQIKMQWERAGYPIDDRPEIFASLFNLGFNKSKPKSKPEVGGSSFEVGNSIYSFGAVAFEFYYSGELQEVFPFKGSSFDFEK
;
A
#
# COMPACT_ATOMS: atom_id res chain seq x y z
N ILE A 1 1.58 3.15 10.38
CA ILE A 1 0.51 2.12 10.25
C ILE A 1 -0.04 1.80 11.64
N GLU A 2 0.75 1.21 12.54
CA GLU A 2 0.31 0.72 13.87
C GLU A 2 -0.40 1.78 14.71
N HIS A 3 0.18 2.97 14.84
CA HIS A 3 -0.45 4.08 15.56
C HIS A 3 -1.84 4.40 15.00
N ASN A 4 -1.96 4.49 13.68
CA ASN A 4 -3.22 4.81 13.00
C ASN A 4 -4.30 3.74 13.17
N LEU A 5 -3.94 2.49 13.45
CA LEU A 5 -4.93 1.43 13.75
C LEU A 5 -5.60 1.63 15.12
N LYS A 6 -4.91 2.25 16.06
CA LYS A 6 -5.38 2.46 17.45
C LYS A 6 -5.96 3.85 17.70
N ASP A 7 -5.59 4.82 16.88
CA ASP A 7 -6.06 6.20 17.04
C ASP A 7 -7.40 6.43 16.32
N LYS A 8 -8.49 6.44 17.09
CA LYS A 8 -9.85 6.67 16.58
C LYS A 8 -10.04 8.04 15.90
N ASN A 9 -9.19 9.02 16.21
CA ASN A 9 -9.24 10.36 15.63
C ASN A 9 -8.42 10.46 14.33
N SER A 10 -7.65 9.45 14.01
CA SER A 10 -6.87 9.42 12.78
C SER A 10 -7.78 9.28 11.54
N SER A 11 -7.52 10.08 10.50
CA SER A 11 -8.18 9.92 9.21
C SER A 11 -7.91 8.54 8.55
N TYR A 12 -6.90 7.84 9.04
CA TYR A 12 -6.48 6.50 8.62
C TYR A 12 -7.06 5.36 9.47
N TYR A 13 -7.90 5.66 10.47
CA TYR A 13 -8.46 4.65 11.35
C TYR A 13 -9.39 3.69 10.60
N LEU A 14 -9.19 2.39 10.76
CA LEU A 14 -9.92 1.35 10.05
C LEU A 14 -11.08 0.72 10.85
N GLY A 15 -11.22 1.06 12.11
CA GLY A 15 -12.22 0.47 13.01
C GLY A 15 -11.63 -0.52 14.02
N GLU A 16 -12.43 -0.89 15.03
CA GLU A 16 -12.02 -1.73 16.17
C GLU A 16 -11.46 -3.10 15.73
N ASN A 17 -12.04 -3.69 14.68
CA ASN A 17 -11.62 -5.00 14.19
C ASN A 17 -10.17 -5.03 13.69
N TYR A 18 -9.58 -3.88 13.40
CA TYR A 18 -8.21 -3.74 12.92
C TYR A 18 -7.23 -3.33 14.01
N ALA A 19 -7.72 -2.84 15.14
CA ALA A 19 -6.89 -2.19 16.17
C ALA A 19 -5.75 -3.08 16.69
N ASN A 20 -6.00 -4.38 16.81
CA ASN A 20 -5.08 -5.34 17.43
C ASN A 20 -4.34 -6.24 16.42
N LEU A 21 -4.52 -6.03 15.11
CA LEU A 21 -3.91 -6.90 14.08
C LEU A 21 -2.38 -6.93 14.11
N LEU A 22 -1.77 -5.86 14.60
CA LEU A 22 -0.32 -5.71 14.68
C LEU A 22 0.19 -5.72 16.13
N ASP A 23 -0.63 -6.19 17.08
CA ASP A 23 -0.16 -6.32 18.45
C ASP A 23 0.98 -7.34 18.53
N TYR A 24 1.99 -6.99 19.31
CA TYR A 24 3.15 -7.84 19.47
C TYR A 24 2.79 -9.07 20.28
N ASP A 25 3.14 -10.23 19.73
CA ASP A 25 3.06 -11.52 20.42
C ASP A 25 4.48 -12.02 20.73
N SER A 26 4.82 -12.16 22.00
CA SER A 26 6.13 -12.62 22.45
C SER A 26 6.44 -14.09 22.07
N THR A 27 5.42 -14.86 21.70
CA THR A 27 5.57 -16.26 21.22
C THR A 27 5.91 -16.35 19.75
N GLN A 28 5.93 -15.22 19.04
CA GLN A 28 6.20 -15.19 17.62
C GLN A 28 7.62 -15.64 17.30
N ASN A 29 7.74 -16.68 16.46
CA ASN A 29 9.01 -17.16 15.96
C ASN A 29 9.48 -16.35 14.74
N PHE A 30 10.76 -16.02 14.73
CA PHE A 30 11.40 -15.31 13.64
C PHE A 30 12.40 -16.23 12.91
N ASP A 31 12.42 -16.16 11.59
CA ASP A 31 13.29 -16.99 10.73
C ASP A 31 14.58 -16.28 10.32
N ALA A 32 14.70 -15.00 10.61
CA ALA A 32 15.90 -14.21 10.38
C ALA A 32 16.54 -13.80 11.72
N PRO A 33 17.85 -13.58 11.75
CA PRO A 33 18.54 -13.05 12.93
C PRO A 33 17.91 -11.72 13.36
N VAL A 34 17.46 -11.67 14.61
CA VAL A 34 16.94 -10.46 15.23
C VAL A 34 17.77 -10.16 16.49
N ASN A 35 18.08 -8.91 16.72
CA ASN A 35 18.75 -8.49 17.95
C ASN A 35 17.79 -7.76 18.88
N GLU A 36 18.17 -7.60 20.13
CA GLU A 36 17.33 -6.97 21.15
C GLU A 36 17.00 -5.51 20.86
N GLY A 37 17.87 -4.81 20.10
CA GLY A 37 17.67 -3.41 19.73
C GLY A 37 16.66 -3.19 18.61
N MET A 38 16.23 -4.25 17.91
CA MET A 38 15.23 -4.11 16.85
C MET A 38 13.82 -3.93 17.42
N SER A 39 13.09 -2.96 16.87
CA SER A 39 11.65 -2.82 17.19
C SER A 39 10.85 -4.05 16.71
N PRO A 40 9.68 -4.35 17.33
CA PRO A 40 8.82 -5.43 16.87
C PRO A 40 8.46 -5.36 15.38
N THR A 41 8.22 -4.17 14.86
CA THR A 41 7.95 -3.92 13.44
C THR A 41 9.12 -4.37 12.58
N VAL A 42 10.33 -3.96 12.90
CA VAL A 42 11.54 -4.33 12.14
C VAL A 42 11.75 -5.84 12.20
N LYS A 43 11.62 -6.47 13.37
CA LYS A 43 11.74 -7.92 13.53
C LYS A 43 10.80 -8.69 12.59
N ARG A 44 9.57 -8.20 12.39
CA ARG A 44 8.58 -8.80 11.48
C ARG A 44 8.93 -8.60 10.01
N LEU A 45 9.44 -7.43 9.65
CA LEU A 45 9.69 -7.07 8.25
C LEU A 45 10.97 -7.66 7.68
N VAL A 46 11.94 -8.03 8.52
CA VAL A 46 13.21 -8.65 8.07
C VAL A 46 13.12 -10.16 7.88
N GLN A 47 11.96 -10.78 8.10
CA GLN A 47 11.79 -12.22 7.92
C GLN A 47 12.02 -12.63 6.46
N MET A 48 12.83 -13.68 6.23
CA MET A 48 13.27 -14.08 4.89
C MET A 48 12.37 -15.15 4.27
N LYS A 49 11.75 -16.00 5.08
CA LYS A 49 10.91 -17.12 4.62
C LYS A 49 9.43 -16.83 4.81
N ASN A 50 9.08 -16.15 5.90
CA ASN A 50 7.70 -15.81 6.21
C ASN A 50 7.45 -14.31 5.95
N HIS A 51 6.88 -14.00 4.78
CA HIS A 51 6.56 -12.64 4.37
C HIS A 51 5.16 -12.18 4.81
N TYR A 52 4.46 -12.93 5.68
CA TYR A 52 3.11 -12.60 6.12
C TYR A 52 2.96 -11.15 6.59
N TYR A 53 3.87 -10.71 7.48
CA TYR A 53 3.80 -9.35 7.98
C TYR A 53 4.11 -8.29 6.92
N SER A 54 5.02 -8.54 6.01
CA SER A 54 5.29 -7.62 4.90
C SER A 54 4.04 -7.39 4.05
N TYR A 55 3.32 -8.45 3.73
CA TYR A 55 2.03 -8.34 3.03
C TYR A 55 0.95 -7.68 3.88
N LEU A 56 0.85 -8.03 5.17
CA LEU A 56 -0.12 -7.43 6.07
C LEU A 56 0.09 -5.92 6.23
N TYR A 57 1.33 -5.47 6.45
CA TYR A 57 1.66 -4.04 6.53
C TYR A 57 1.32 -3.31 5.23
N THR A 58 1.63 -3.92 4.08
CA THR A 58 1.29 -3.35 2.77
C THR A 58 -0.22 -3.22 2.59
N ALA A 59 -0.97 -4.27 2.88
CA ALA A 59 -2.43 -4.27 2.77
C ALA A 59 -3.08 -3.24 3.71
N LEU A 60 -2.59 -3.14 4.95
CA LEU A 60 -3.07 -2.16 5.92
C LEU A 60 -2.76 -0.72 5.47
N PHE A 61 -1.56 -0.48 4.92
CA PHE A 61 -1.21 0.82 4.37
C PHE A 61 -2.19 1.23 3.27
N VAL A 62 -2.38 0.37 2.28
CA VAL A 62 -3.29 0.63 1.15
C VAL A 62 -4.71 0.88 1.66
N LYS A 63 -5.20 0.06 2.61
CA LYS A 63 -6.54 0.22 3.19
C LYS A 63 -6.68 1.53 3.97
N GLN A 64 -5.66 1.94 4.71
CA GLN A 64 -5.64 3.20 5.45
C GLN A 64 -5.67 4.41 4.51
N ILE A 65 -4.88 4.39 3.44
CA ILE A 65 -4.92 5.42 2.39
C ILE A 65 -6.30 5.48 1.74
N LYS A 66 -6.84 4.33 1.32
CA LYS A 66 -8.18 4.26 0.74
C LYS A 66 -9.21 4.91 1.66
N MET A 67 -9.24 4.53 2.94
CA MET A 67 -10.17 5.06 3.92
C MET A 67 -10.05 6.58 4.11
N GLN A 68 -8.83 7.10 4.15
CA GLN A 68 -8.60 8.56 4.23
C GLN A 68 -9.21 9.29 3.02
N TRP A 69 -8.96 8.78 1.82
CA TRP A 69 -9.41 9.41 0.59
C TRP A 69 -10.92 9.32 0.41
N GLU A 70 -11.54 8.18 0.74
CA GLU A 70 -13.00 8.03 0.75
C GLU A 70 -13.68 9.00 1.72
N ARG A 71 -13.18 9.10 2.96
CA ARG A 71 -13.72 10.02 3.96
C ARG A 71 -13.60 11.49 3.57
N ALA A 72 -12.59 11.81 2.80
CA ALA A 72 -12.40 13.15 2.26
C ALA A 72 -13.26 13.44 1.00
N GLY A 73 -14.00 12.46 0.49
CA GLY A 73 -14.84 12.60 -0.71
C GLY A 73 -14.09 12.47 -2.04
N TYR A 74 -12.90 11.92 -2.03
CA TYR A 74 -12.05 11.70 -3.22
C TYR A 74 -11.66 10.22 -3.35
N PRO A 75 -12.59 9.28 -3.61
CA PRO A 75 -12.26 7.86 -3.73
C PRO A 75 -11.26 7.61 -4.86
N ILE A 76 -10.34 6.67 -4.63
CA ILE A 76 -9.25 6.31 -5.56
C ILE A 76 -9.21 4.81 -5.84
N ASP A 77 -10.34 4.11 -5.70
CA ASP A 77 -10.42 2.65 -5.80
C ASP A 77 -9.85 2.08 -7.10
N ASP A 78 -10.10 2.77 -8.21
CA ASP A 78 -9.67 2.34 -9.56
C ASP A 78 -8.39 3.07 -10.02
N ARG A 79 -7.57 3.52 -9.07
CA ARG A 79 -6.39 4.32 -9.34
C ARG A 79 -5.12 3.66 -8.76
N PRO A 80 -4.66 2.49 -9.33
CA PRO A 80 -3.48 1.77 -8.82
C PRO A 80 -2.23 2.64 -8.80
N GLU A 81 -2.10 3.55 -9.76
CA GLU A 81 -0.98 4.49 -9.86
C GLU A 81 -0.91 5.47 -8.68
N ILE A 82 -2.06 5.83 -8.12
CA ILE A 82 -2.11 6.73 -6.96
C ILE A 82 -1.76 5.96 -5.69
N PHE A 83 -2.32 4.75 -5.51
CA PHE A 83 -1.93 3.89 -4.39
C PHE A 83 -0.43 3.61 -4.38
N ALA A 84 0.14 3.24 -5.52
CA ALA A 84 1.56 2.97 -5.65
C ALA A 84 2.42 4.22 -5.37
N SER A 85 2.03 5.37 -5.91
CA SER A 85 2.70 6.65 -5.65
C SER A 85 2.72 6.96 -4.15
N LEU A 86 1.58 6.84 -3.47
CA LEU A 86 1.45 7.12 -2.04
C LEU A 86 2.16 6.07 -1.18
N PHE A 87 2.17 4.81 -1.60
CA PHE A 87 2.94 3.76 -0.93
C PHE A 87 4.44 4.07 -0.93
N ASN A 88 4.97 4.50 -2.07
CA ASN A 88 6.37 4.88 -2.20
C ASN A 88 6.72 6.17 -1.43
N LEU A 89 5.81 7.16 -1.44
CA LEU A 89 6.02 8.47 -0.84
C LEU A 89 5.67 8.55 0.66
N GLY A 90 4.86 7.61 1.16
CA GLY A 90 4.43 7.51 2.55
C GLY A 90 3.24 8.41 2.92
N PHE A 91 2.71 8.21 4.13
CA PHE A 91 1.51 8.90 4.66
C PHE A 91 1.59 10.43 4.60
N ASN A 92 2.76 11.00 4.86
CA ASN A 92 2.95 12.47 4.88
C ASN A 92 2.63 13.15 3.55
N LYS A 93 2.67 12.39 2.45
CA LYS A 93 2.34 12.86 1.11
C LYS A 93 0.89 12.57 0.72
N SER A 94 0.17 11.79 1.50
CA SER A 94 -1.23 11.48 1.26
C SER A 94 -2.13 12.66 1.65
N LYS A 95 -2.49 13.45 0.63
CA LYS A 95 -3.37 14.61 0.77
C LYS A 95 -4.51 14.48 -0.23
N PRO A 96 -5.71 14.04 0.22
CA PRO A 96 -6.87 13.88 -0.65
C PRO A 96 -7.20 15.16 -1.42
N LYS A 97 -7.36 15.02 -2.73
CA LYS A 97 -7.70 16.11 -3.65
C LYS A 97 -8.33 15.57 -4.93
N SER A 98 -9.08 16.40 -5.65
CA SER A 98 -9.80 16.02 -6.87
C SER A 98 -8.88 15.59 -8.03
N LYS A 99 -7.65 16.08 -8.05
CA LYS A 99 -6.65 15.73 -9.08
C LYS A 99 -5.38 15.22 -8.39
N PRO A 100 -5.34 13.94 -7.99
CA PRO A 100 -4.15 13.35 -7.40
C PRO A 100 -3.01 13.26 -8.41
N GLU A 101 -1.79 13.36 -7.93
CA GLU A 101 -0.59 13.30 -8.76
C GLU A 101 0.00 11.89 -8.74
N VAL A 102 0.39 11.42 -9.92
CA VAL A 102 1.19 10.20 -10.08
C VAL A 102 2.66 10.56 -9.86
N GLY A 103 3.37 9.75 -9.08
CA GLY A 103 4.76 10.05 -8.72
C GLY A 103 5.46 8.88 -8.04
N GLY A 104 6.33 9.23 -7.12
CA GLY A 104 7.23 8.31 -6.43
C GLY A 104 8.62 8.32 -7.05
N SER A 105 9.46 7.35 -6.64
CA SER A 105 10.83 7.18 -7.16
C SER A 105 10.82 6.98 -8.68
N SER A 106 11.86 7.48 -9.33
CA SER A 106 12.04 7.33 -10.79
C SER A 106 12.90 6.12 -11.12
N PHE A 107 12.57 5.46 -12.21
CA PHE A 107 13.30 4.32 -12.76
C PHE A 107 13.61 4.59 -14.23
N GLU A 108 14.82 4.25 -14.65
CA GLU A 108 15.20 4.26 -16.04
C GLU A 108 14.99 2.86 -16.63
N VAL A 109 14.24 2.77 -17.73
CA VAL A 109 14.01 1.54 -18.49
C VAL A 109 14.29 1.84 -19.95
N GLY A 110 15.41 1.35 -20.46
CA GLY A 110 15.92 1.72 -21.80
C GLY A 110 16.21 3.23 -21.86
N ASN A 111 15.51 3.93 -22.74
CA ASN A 111 15.67 5.39 -22.95
C ASN A 111 14.54 6.21 -22.29
N SER A 112 13.72 5.58 -21.46
CA SER A 112 12.55 6.21 -20.84
C SER A 112 12.67 6.23 -19.31
N ILE A 113 12.14 7.30 -18.70
CA ILE A 113 12.08 7.45 -17.26
C ILE A 113 10.62 7.27 -16.82
N TYR A 114 10.40 6.37 -15.87
CA TYR A 114 9.09 6.10 -15.27
C TYR A 114 9.09 6.45 -13.79
N SER A 115 7.98 6.97 -13.29
CA SER A 115 7.76 7.03 -11.84
C SER A 115 7.21 5.69 -11.32
N PHE A 116 7.35 5.45 -10.01
CA PHE A 116 6.81 4.25 -9.36
C PHE A 116 5.30 4.07 -9.64
N GLY A 117 4.53 5.16 -9.57
CA GLY A 117 3.11 5.13 -9.90
C GLY A 117 2.83 4.82 -11.37
N ALA A 118 3.64 5.36 -12.31
CA ALA A 118 3.49 5.08 -13.73
C ALA A 118 3.75 3.60 -14.05
N VAL A 119 4.80 3.00 -13.46
CA VAL A 119 5.07 1.56 -13.60
C VAL A 119 3.90 0.72 -13.06
N ALA A 120 3.32 1.10 -11.94
CA ALA A 120 2.17 0.40 -11.37
C ALA A 120 0.94 0.48 -12.29
N PHE A 121 0.70 1.62 -12.93
CA PHE A 121 -0.37 1.79 -13.91
C PHE A 121 -0.17 0.86 -15.10
N GLU A 122 0.99 0.94 -15.75
CA GLU A 122 1.32 0.10 -16.91
C GLU A 122 1.18 -1.38 -16.59
N PHE A 123 1.73 -1.82 -15.45
CA PHE A 123 1.66 -3.22 -15.03
C PHE A 123 0.22 -3.68 -14.75
N TYR A 124 -0.55 -2.90 -14.01
CA TYR A 124 -1.93 -3.24 -13.66
C TYR A 124 -2.80 -3.39 -14.91
N TYR A 125 -2.68 -2.48 -15.88
CA TYR A 125 -3.48 -2.49 -17.10
C TYR A 125 -2.85 -3.32 -18.24
N SER A 126 -1.66 -3.90 -18.07
CA SER A 126 -1.06 -4.82 -19.04
C SER A 126 -1.83 -6.12 -19.20
N GLY A 127 -2.61 -6.51 -18.18
CA GLY A 127 -3.32 -7.78 -18.12
C GLY A 127 -2.47 -8.98 -17.67
N GLU A 128 -1.20 -8.78 -17.35
CA GLU A 128 -0.28 -9.86 -16.93
C GLU A 128 -0.81 -10.69 -15.75
N LEU A 129 -1.55 -10.05 -14.83
CA LEU A 129 -2.13 -10.72 -13.67
C LEU A 129 -3.67 -10.70 -13.67
N GLN A 130 -4.30 -10.51 -14.82
CA GLN A 130 -5.77 -10.37 -14.92
C GLN A 130 -6.54 -11.61 -14.41
N GLU A 131 -5.98 -12.80 -14.53
CA GLU A 131 -6.57 -14.03 -14.00
C GLU A 131 -6.61 -14.05 -12.46
N VAL A 132 -5.63 -13.42 -11.80
CA VAL A 132 -5.52 -13.36 -10.33
C VAL A 132 -6.14 -12.08 -9.79
N PHE A 133 -5.96 -10.96 -10.50
CA PHE A 133 -6.45 -9.63 -10.15
C PHE A 133 -7.26 -9.06 -11.32
N PRO A 134 -8.51 -9.51 -11.50
CA PRO A 134 -9.35 -9.01 -12.58
C PRO A 134 -9.67 -7.53 -12.39
N PHE A 135 -9.68 -6.77 -13.47
CA PHE A 135 -10.12 -5.38 -13.44
C PHE A 135 -11.58 -5.32 -12.99
N LYS A 136 -11.86 -4.50 -11.99
CA LYS A 136 -13.21 -4.15 -11.61
C LYS A 136 -13.63 -2.89 -12.37
N GLY A 137 -14.37 -3.09 -13.45
CA GLY A 137 -15.14 -2.03 -14.08
C GLY A 137 -14.38 -1.13 -15.06
N SER A 138 -15.17 -0.62 -15.96
CA SER A 138 -14.96 0.13 -17.17
C SER A 138 -14.07 -0.57 -18.19
N SER A 139 -14.75 -1.25 -19.09
CA SER A 139 -14.30 -1.40 -20.47
C SER A 139 -13.76 -0.06 -20.96
N PHE A 140 -12.44 0.15 -20.90
CA PHE A 140 -11.84 0.97 -21.93
C PHE A 140 -11.98 0.17 -23.21
N ASP A 141 -13.11 0.34 -23.90
CA ASP A 141 -13.23 -0.04 -25.28
C ASP A 141 -12.19 0.77 -26.05
N PHE A 142 -11.02 0.17 -26.24
CA PHE A 142 -10.15 0.57 -27.32
C PHE A 142 -10.89 0.15 -28.60
N GLU A 143 -11.77 1.00 -29.10
CA GLU A 143 -12.21 0.87 -30.48
C GLU A 143 -10.98 0.84 -31.38
N LYS A 144 -10.86 -0.29 -32.10
CA LYS A 144 -9.81 -0.53 -33.07
C LYS A 144 -9.94 0.38 -34.27
#